data_8a21a2796687d0b26eeaf924d8ba6c66
#
_entry.id   8a21a2796687d0b26eeaf924d8ba6c66
#
_cell.length_a   1.000
_cell.length_b   1.000
_cell.length_c   1.000
_cell.angle_alpha   90.00
_cell.angle_beta   90.00
_cell.angle_gamma   90.00
#
_symmetry.space_group_name_H-M   'P 1'
#
loop_
_entity.id
_entity.type
_entity.pdbx_description
1 polymer ?
#
loop_
_entity_poly.entity_id
_entity_poly.type
_entity_poly.pdbx_seq_one_letter_code
_entity_poly.pdbx_strand_id
1 'polypeptide(L)'
;MSDDEEWKSSFVQGDDAALTAAIKAREAECDPLLRRGPSADPVKALALSLADPPYATRTAAVKDAATELVCKCMASASDIDAAIGTLSLEQCDVLMKYIYRGCARARNFCGAPRRPPAPPAAARLHRALPPPPRRLGLKEKEQSHYTSLLKWHPAVMKKAGQASIMRTISEVQRAI
;
A
#
# COMPACT_ATOMS: atom_id res chain seq x y z
N MET A 1 3.40 -1.72 -34.87
CA MET A 1 3.59 -0.92 -33.63
C MET A 1 2.51 -1.43 -32.71
N SER A 2 2.88 -2.03 -31.59
CA SER A 2 1.93 -2.66 -30.68
C SER A 2 1.35 -1.62 -29.73
N ASP A 3 0.07 -1.72 -29.40
CA ASP A 3 -0.67 -0.83 -28.48
C ASP A 3 0.02 -0.66 -27.12
N ASP A 4 0.91 -1.57 -26.75
CA ASP A 4 1.71 -1.53 -25.52
C ASP A 4 2.76 -0.40 -25.48
N GLU A 5 3.12 0.19 -26.60
CA GLU A 5 4.09 1.29 -26.66
C GLU A 5 3.41 2.66 -26.55
N GLU A 6 2.16 2.78 -26.99
CA GLU A 6 1.44 4.06 -27.03
C GLU A 6 1.07 4.55 -25.60
N TRP A 7 0.66 3.64 -24.71
CA TRP A 7 0.32 4.04 -23.33
C TRP A 7 1.56 4.44 -22.50
N LYS A 8 2.74 3.91 -22.84
CA LYS A 8 4.01 4.28 -22.17
C LYS A 8 4.42 5.70 -22.52
N SER A 9 4.09 6.16 -23.72
CA SER A 9 4.43 7.50 -24.21
C SER A 9 3.54 8.60 -23.63
N SER A 10 2.33 8.25 -23.16
CA SER A 10 1.38 9.21 -22.58
C SER A 10 1.64 9.53 -21.10
N PHE A 11 2.53 8.79 -20.43
CA PHE A 11 2.87 9.03 -19.03
C PHE A 11 3.82 10.24 -18.90
N VAL A 12 3.30 11.34 -18.39
CA VAL A 12 4.12 12.50 -18.03
C VAL A 12 4.69 12.25 -16.64
N GLN A 13 6.01 12.03 -16.57
CA GLN A 13 6.70 11.87 -15.29
C GLN A 13 6.79 13.23 -14.59
N GLY A 14 6.30 13.28 -13.36
CA GLY A 14 6.45 14.45 -12.50
C GLY A 14 7.88 14.60 -11.98
N ASP A 15 8.17 15.77 -11.40
CA ASP A 15 9.43 16.02 -10.73
C ASP A 15 9.48 15.24 -9.40
N ASP A 16 10.33 14.22 -9.34
CA ASP A 16 10.50 13.37 -8.15
C ASP A 16 10.99 14.17 -6.94
N ALA A 17 11.75 15.25 -7.13
CA ALA A 17 12.21 16.11 -6.05
C ALA A 17 11.05 16.91 -5.46
N ALA A 18 10.19 17.47 -6.31
CA ALA A 18 8.98 18.17 -5.87
C ALA A 18 8.00 17.24 -5.15
N LEU A 19 7.80 16.02 -5.68
CA LEU A 19 6.94 15.01 -5.04
C LEU A 19 7.49 14.57 -3.67
N THR A 20 8.80 14.39 -3.57
CA THR A 20 9.45 14.05 -2.30
C THR A 20 9.32 15.18 -1.28
N ALA A 21 9.47 16.43 -1.71
CA ALA A 21 9.28 17.60 -0.86
C ALA A 21 7.83 17.71 -0.37
N ALA A 22 6.85 17.47 -1.24
CA ALA A 22 5.44 17.44 -0.88
C ALA A 22 5.08 16.34 0.13
N ILE A 23 5.67 15.14 0.00
CA ILE A 23 5.48 14.05 0.97
C ILE A 23 6.08 14.43 2.32
N LYS A 24 7.28 15.02 2.37
CA LYS A 24 7.90 15.47 3.61
C LYS A 24 7.12 16.61 4.28
N ALA A 25 6.55 17.54 3.52
CA ALA A 25 5.70 18.59 4.05
C ALA A 25 4.45 17.97 4.71
N ARG A 26 3.79 17.02 4.06
CA ARG A 26 2.65 16.29 4.65
C ARG A 26 3.04 15.49 5.90
N GLU A 27 4.22 14.88 5.91
CA GLU A 27 4.73 14.18 7.09
C GLU A 27 4.86 15.16 8.27
N ALA A 28 5.41 16.35 8.03
CA ALA A 28 5.52 17.40 9.06
C ALA A 28 4.16 17.89 9.57
N GLU A 29 3.14 17.93 8.73
CA GLU A 29 1.76 18.26 9.13
C GLU A 29 1.07 17.11 9.89
N CYS A 30 1.35 15.87 9.54
CA CYS A 30 0.80 14.70 10.20
C CYS A 30 1.43 14.43 11.57
N ASP A 31 2.74 14.67 11.72
CA ASP A 31 3.49 14.38 12.95
C ASP A 31 2.86 14.95 14.24
N PRO A 32 2.43 16.22 14.30
CA PRO A 32 1.77 16.77 15.50
C PRO A 32 0.42 16.09 15.79
N LEU A 33 -0.31 15.63 14.75
CA LEU A 33 -1.58 14.94 14.90
C LEU A 33 -1.44 13.49 15.36
N LEU A 34 -0.27 12.88 15.11
CA LEU A 34 0.04 11.51 15.51
C LEU A 34 0.64 11.43 16.93
N ARG A 35 1.16 12.53 17.47
CA ARG A 35 1.71 12.58 18.82
C ARG A 35 0.58 12.48 19.84
N ARG A 36 0.78 11.68 20.89
CA ARG A 36 -0.17 11.59 22.01
C ARG A 36 -0.29 12.94 22.71
N GLY A 37 -1.49 13.51 22.70
CA GLY A 37 -1.76 14.81 23.33
C GLY A 37 -3.20 15.28 23.04
N PRO A 38 -3.59 16.44 23.58
CA PRO A 38 -4.93 16.98 23.39
C PRO A 38 -5.24 17.35 21.93
N SER A 39 -4.23 17.52 21.10
CA SER A 39 -4.34 17.82 19.65
C SER A 39 -4.18 16.55 18.78
N ALA A 40 -4.10 15.37 19.35
CA ALA A 40 -3.97 14.12 18.61
C ALA A 40 -5.25 13.81 17.83
N ASP A 41 -5.13 13.76 16.52
CA ASP A 41 -6.23 13.39 15.62
C ASP A 41 -5.68 12.48 14.51
N PRO A 42 -5.56 11.18 14.78
CA PRO A 42 -5.03 10.22 13.80
C PRO A 42 -5.96 10.06 12.59
N VAL A 43 -7.25 10.35 12.73
CA VAL A 43 -8.21 10.28 11.62
C VAL A 43 -7.95 11.40 10.63
N LYS A 44 -7.75 12.62 11.14
CA LYS A 44 -7.37 13.77 10.31
C LYS A 44 -6.00 13.58 9.68
N ALA A 45 -5.02 13.04 10.43
CA ALA A 45 -3.71 12.71 9.88
C ALA A 45 -3.81 11.70 8.73
N LEU A 46 -4.66 10.68 8.85
CA LEU A 46 -4.90 9.72 7.77
C LEU A 46 -5.51 10.40 6.54
N ALA A 47 -6.52 11.23 6.71
CA ALA A 47 -7.15 11.95 5.59
C ALA A 47 -6.15 12.86 4.86
N LEU A 48 -5.27 13.56 5.60
CA LEU A 48 -4.19 14.38 5.05
C LEU A 48 -3.16 13.54 4.30
N SER A 49 -2.78 12.38 4.83
CA SER A 49 -1.79 11.50 4.21
C SER A 49 -2.28 10.89 2.88
N LEU A 50 -3.60 10.78 2.70
CA LEU A 50 -4.22 10.27 1.47
C LEU A 50 -4.42 11.36 0.41
N ALA A 51 -4.24 12.64 0.76
CA ALA A 51 -4.32 13.71 -0.20
C ALA A 51 -3.17 13.60 -1.21
N ASP A 52 -3.47 13.85 -2.47
CA ASP A 52 -2.50 13.97 -3.57
C ASP A 52 -1.45 12.84 -3.61
N PRO A 53 -1.86 11.60 -3.94
CA PRO A 53 -0.95 10.46 -4.04
C PRO A 53 0.02 10.61 -5.22
N PRO A 54 1.25 10.10 -5.12
CA PRO A 54 2.32 10.31 -6.10
C PRO A 54 2.13 9.45 -7.37
N TYR A 55 1.06 9.70 -8.13
CA TYR A 55 0.77 8.98 -9.37
C TYR A 55 1.75 9.34 -10.50
N ALA A 56 2.28 10.56 -10.49
CA ALA A 56 3.11 11.10 -11.56
C ALA A 56 4.58 10.64 -11.51
N THR A 57 4.90 9.62 -10.71
CA THR A 57 6.26 9.07 -10.65
C THR A 57 6.27 7.57 -10.90
N ARG A 58 7.39 7.06 -11.45
CA ARG A 58 7.71 5.64 -11.52
C ARG A 58 8.75 5.23 -10.46
N THR A 59 9.33 6.20 -9.75
CA THR A 59 10.37 5.97 -8.78
C THR A 59 9.82 5.28 -7.53
N ALA A 60 10.28 4.05 -7.29
CA ALA A 60 9.81 3.26 -6.17
C ALA A 60 10.05 3.93 -4.81
N ALA A 61 11.17 4.64 -4.64
CA ALA A 61 11.51 5.30 -3.39
C ALA A 61 10.49 6.38 -2.98
N VAL A 62 10.00 7.19 -3.93
CA VAL A 62 8.99 8.22 -3.68
C VAL A 62 7.67 7.58 -3.25
N LYS A 63 7.24 6.56 -3.99
CA LYS A 63 6.02 5.80 -3.68
C LYS A 63 6.13 5.10 -2.33
N ASP A 64 7.30 4.60 -2.00
CA ASP A 64 7.56 3.93 -0.73
C ASP A 64 7.50 4.88 0.45
N ALA A 65 8.05 6.10 0.31
CA ALA A 65 7.95 7.15 1.33
C ALA A 65 6.49 7.54 1.61
N ALA A 66 5.68 7.73 0.56
CA ALA A 66 4.26 8.00 0.71
C ALA A 66 3.52 6.83 1.40
N THR A 67 3.84 5.58 1.03
CA THR A 67 3.25 4.39 1.66
C THR A 67 3.61 4.31 3.14
N GLU A 68 4.83 4.63 3.51
CA GLU A 68 5.28 4.62 4.90
C GLU A 68 4.55 5.65 5.76
N LEU A 69 4.34 6.86 5.23
CA LEU A 69 3.54 7.89 5.89
C LEU A 69 2.11 7.41 6.16
N VAL A 70 1.43 6.87 5.14
CA VAL A 70 0.07 6.33 5.30
C VAL A 70 0.05 5.19 6.33
N CYS A 71 1.03 4.30 6.30
CA CYS A 71 1.13 3.21 7.26
C CYS A 71 1.35 3.70 8.71
N LYS A 72 2.13 4.78 8.92
CA LYS A 72 2.25 5.45 10.23
C LYS A 72 0.89 5.95 10.72
N CYS A 73 0.13 6.63 9.87
CA CYS A 73 -1.20 7.14 10.21
C CYS A 73 -2.17 5.99 10.56
N MET A 74 -2.18 4.93 9.75
CA MET A 74 -3.00 3.74 9.99
C MET A 74 -2.66 3.05 11.33
N ALA A 75 -1.38 2.97 11.68
CA ALA A 75 -0.93 2.35 12.93
C ALA A 75 -1.31 3.17 14.18
N SER A 76 -1.50 4.48 14.03
CA SER A 76 -1.87 5.39 15.11
C SER A 76 -3.36 5.45 15.36
N ALA A 77 -4.19 5.08 14.37
CA ALA A 77 -5.64 5.07 14.51
C ALA A 77 -6.10 3.87 15.36
N SER A 78 -6.75 4.14 16.47
CA SER A 78 -7.27 3.11 17.37
C SER A 78 -8.58 2.50 16.89
N ASP A 79 -9.44 3.31 16.27
CA ASP A 79 -10.75 2.90 15.75
C ASP A 79 -10.75 2.98 14.23
N ILE A 80 -10.69 1.81 13.59
CA ILE A 80 -10.62 1.68 12.13
C ILE A 80 -11.96 2.04 11.50
N ASP A 81 -13.09 1.61 12.08
CA ASP A 81 -14.41 1.85 11.51
C ASP A 81 -14.76 3.35 11.56
N ALA A 82 -14.44 4.03 12.66
CA ALA A 82 -14.62 5.47 12.77
C ALA A 82 -13.74 6.23 11.77
N ALA A 83 -12.46 5.85 11.65
CA ALA A 83 -11.55 6.46 10.69
C ALA A 83 -12.04 6.31 9.25
N ILE A 84 -12.46 5.12 8.85
CA ILE A 84 -13.00 4.87 7.51
C ILE A 84 -14.33 5.59 7.32
N GLY A 85 -15.15 5.71 8.36
CA GLY A 85 -16.41 6.45 8.33
C GLY A 85 -16.27 7.88 7.83
N THR A 86 -15.18 8.56 8.15
CA THR A 86 -14.92 9.95 7.75
C THR A 86 -14.34 10.12 6.35
N LEU A 87 -13.70 9.09 5.78
CA LEU A 87 -13.06 9.14 4.47
C LEU A 87 -14.12 9.19 3.34
N SER A 88 -13.81 9.87 2.24
CA SER A 88 -14.59 9.78 1.01
C SER A 88 -14.38 8.42 0.31
N LEU A 89 -15.23 8.09 -0.68
CA LEU A 89 -15.07 6.88 -1.47
C LEU A 89 -13.75 6.89 -2.27
N GLU A 90 -13.37 8.06 -2.80
CA GLU A 90 -12.10 8.24 -3.51
C GLU A 90 -10.90 8.01 -2.57
N GLN A 91 -10.95 8.53 -1.36
CA GLN A 91 -9.92 8.28 -0.34
C GLN A 91 -9.85 6.80 0.05
N CYS A 92 -10.99 6.11 0.09
CA CYS A 92 -11.02 4.67 0.31
C CYS A 92 -10.34 3.89 -0.83
N ASP A 93 -10.52 4.30 -2.09
CA ASP A 93 -9.84 3.69 -3.24
C ASP A 93 -8.32 3.92 -3.19
N VAL A 94 -7.91 5.15 -2.84
CA VAL A 94 -6.49 5.47 -2.63
C VAL A 94 -5.91 4.65 -1.48
N LEU A 95 -6.62 4.55 -0.35
CA LEU A 95 -6.20 3.75 0.80
C LEU A 95 -6.05 2.27 0.43
N MET A 96 -6.96 1.73 -0.38
CA MET A 96 -6.86 0.34 -0.87
C MET A 96 -5.57 0.11 -1.65
N LYS A 97 -5.15 1.06 -2.51
CA LYS A 97 -3.88 0.98 -3.25
C LYS A 97 -2.69 0.94 -2.30
N TYR A 98 -2.68 1.78 -1.25
CA TYR A 98 -1.62 1.76 -0.24
C TYR A 98 -1.59 0.47 0.56
N ILE A 99 -2.74 -0.12 0.91
CA ILE A 99 -2.81 -1.41 1.57
C ILE A 99 -2.16 -2.50 0.70
N TYR A 100 -2.50 -2.57 -0.58
CA TYR A 100 -1.90 -3.56 -1.49
C TYR A 100 -0.41 -3.36 -1.68
N ARG A 101 0.05 -2.10 -1.81
CA ARG A 101 1.49 -1.83 -1.90
C ARG A 101 2.21 -2.18 -0.61
N GLY A 102 1.69 -1.82 0.54
CA GLY A 102 2.25 -2.19 1.83
C GLY A 102 2.36 -3.70 2.01
N CYS A 103 1.32 -4.44 1.61
CA CYS A 103 1.33 -5.91 1.61
C CYS A 103 2.37 -6.49 0.63
N ALA A 104 2.54 -5.90 -0.54
CA ALA A 104 3.55 -6.34 -1.51
C ALA A 104 4.97 -6.10 -1.01
N ARG A 105 5.24 -4.95 -0.37
CA ARG A 105 6.53 -4.67 0.28
C ARG A 105 6.84 -5.66 1.37
N ALA A 106 5.90 -5.92 2.26
CA ALA A 106 6.07 -6.90 3.34
C ALA A 106 6.42 -8.29 2.80
N ARG A 107 5.80 -8.72 1.71
CA ARG A 107 6.14 -10.01 1.05
C ARG A 107 7.55 -10.03 0.46
N ASN A 108 7.97 -8.95 -0.20
CA ASN A 108 9.31 -8.86 -0.80
C ASN A 108 10.39 -8.83 0.27
N PHE A 109 10.12 -8.21 1.41
CA PHE A 109 11.06 -8.13 2.54
C PHE A 109 11.17 -9.47 3.29
N CYS A 110 10.09 -10.24 3.33
CA CYS A 110 10.07 -11.58 3.94
C CYS A 110 10.90 -12.63 3.18
N GLY A 111 11.52 -12.25 2.06
CA GLY A 111 12.35 -13.19 1.26
C GLY A 111 11.56 -14.42 0.78
N ALA A 112 10.23 -14.38 0.77
CA ALA A 112 9.45 -15.47 0.22
C ALA A 112 9.76 -15.57 -1.27
N PRO A 113 10.39 -16.66 -1.74
CA PRO A 113 10.70 -16.81 -3.14
C PRO A 113 9.41 -16.68 -3.93
N ARG A 114 9.41 -15.85 -4.98
CA ARG A 114 8.30 -15.81 -5.94
C ARG A 114 8.03 -17.25 -6.33
N ARG A 115 6.85 -17.77 -6.02
CA ARG A 115 6.48 -19.12 -6.41
C ARG A 115 6.71 -19.21 -7.93
N PRO A 116 7.63 -20.08 -8.39
CA PRO A 116 7.84 -20.22 -9.83
C PRO A 116 6.50 -20.62 -10.47
N PRO A 117 6.25 -20.22 -11.73
CA PRO A 117 5.05 -20.66 -12.43
C PRO A 117 4.95 -22.17 -12.30
N ALA A 118 3.75 -22.66 -12.02
CA ALA A 118 3.52 -24.08 -11.80
C ALA A 118 4.04 -24.86 -13.03
N PRO A 119 4.89 -25.89 -12.85
CA PRO A 119 5.33 -26.69 -13.98
C PRO A 119 4.12 -27.32 -14.66
N PRO A 120 4.18 -27.55 -16.00
CA PRO A 120 3.10 -28.18 -16.72
C PRO A 120 2.74 -29.51 -16.08
N ALA A 121 1.46 -29.88 -16.14
CA ALA A 121 0.86 -31.02 -15.40
C ALA A 121 1.61 -32.36 -15.55
N ALA A 122 2.36 -32.55 -16.63
CA ALA A 122 3.14 -33.77 -16.90
C ALA A 122 4.35 -33.97 -15.95
N ALA A 123 4.81 -32.96 -15.23
CA ALA A 123 6.01 -33.05 -14.37
C ALA A 123 5.71 -33.36 -12.90
N ARG A 124 4.47 -33.71 -12.56
CA ARG A 124 4.03 -33.90 -11.16
C ARG A 124 4.25 -35.30 -10.57
N LEU A 125 4.64 -36.27 -11.36
CA LEU A 125 4.87 -37.65 -10.89
C LEU A 125 6.31 -37.80 -10.39
N HIS A 126 6.57 -37.81 -9.11
CA HIS A 126 7.81 -38.14 -8.41
C HIS A 126 8.68 -36.98 -7.88
N ARG A 127 8.13 -35.89 -7.40
CA ARG A 127 8.93 -35.00 -6.57
C ARG A 127 8.43 -35.01 -5.13
N ALA A 128 9.23 -35.60 -4.23
CA ALA A 128 9.03 -35.46 -2.80
C ALA A 128 8.90 -33.96 -2.47
N LEU A 129 7.86 -33.59 -1.72
CA LEU A 129 7.64 -32.22 -1.27
C LEU A 129 8.91 -31.75 -0.55
N PRO A 130 9.52 -30.62 -0.95
CA PRO A 130 10.60 -30.05 -0.17
C PRO A 130 10.06 -29.72 1.22
N PRO A 131 10.88 -29.89 2.27
CA PRO A 131 10.47 -29.54 3.62
C PRO A 131 9.99 -28.09 3.65
N PRO A 132 8.97 -27.74 4.47
CA PRO A 132 8.50 -26.37 4.58
C PRO A 132 9.70 -25.48 4.93
N PRO A 133 9.82 -24.29 4.29
CA PRO A 133 10.90 -23.38 4.57
C PRO A 133 10.92 -23.08 6.07
N ARG A 134 12.07 -23.30 6.71
CA ARG A 134 12.27 -22.92 8.11
C ARG A 134 11.83 -21.46 8.24
N ARG A 135 10.96 -21.16 9.20
CA ARG A 135 10.55 -19.80 9.56
C ARG A 135 11.83 -19.01 9.83
N LEU A 136 12.34 -18.33 8.80
CA LEU A 136 13.33 -17.28 8.98
C LEU A 136 12.63 -16.23 9.83
N GLY A 137 13.17 -15.99 11.03
CA GLY A 137 12.60 -15.06 12.00
C GLY A 137 12.43 -13.69 11.40
N LEU A 138 11.21 -13.41 10.97
CA LEU A 138 10.78 -12.07 10.65
C LEU A 138 10.95 -11.24 11.91
N LYS A 139 11.59 -10.09 11.80
CA LYS A 139 11.63 -9.14 12.91
C LYS A 139 10.18 -8.87 13.30
N GLU A 140 9.82 -9.08 14.56
CA GLU A 140 8.44 -8.98 15.08
C GLU A 140 7.71 -7.69 14.66
N LYS A 141 8.45 -6.59 14.48
CA LYS A 141 7.94 -5.31 13.97
C LYS A 141 7.31 -5.39 12.58
N GLU A 142 7.87 -6.17 11.67
CA GLU A 142 7.39 -6.27 10.28
C GLU A 142 6.14 -7.12 10.16
N GLN A 143 6.08 -8.20 10.96
CA GLN A 143 4.91 -9.07 11.03
C GLN A 143 3.71 -8.34 11.65
N SER A 144 3.95 -7.50 12.66
CA SER A 144 2.96 -6.62 13.27
C SER A 144 2.38 -5.63 12.27
N HIS A 145 3.23 -5.04 11.43
CA HIS A 145 2.80 -4.07 10.42
C HIS A 145 1.90 -4.68 9.35
N TYR A 146 2.27 -5.85 8.81
CA TYR A 146 1.47 -6.58 7.85
C TYR A 146 0.10 -6.98 8.39
N THR A 147 0.06 -7.45 9.65
CA THR A 147 -1.19 -7.84 10.32
C THR A 147 -2.11 -6.63 10.53
N SER A 148 -1.53 -5.46 10.79
CA SER A 148 -2.31 -4.21 10.91
C SER A 148 -2.94 -3.82 9.57
N LEU A 149 -2.20 -3.88 8.46
CA LEU A 149 -2.73 -3.58 7.12
C LEU A 149 -3.92 -4.49 6.76
N LEU A 150 -3.83 -5.78 7.10
CA LEU A 150 -4.91 -6.73 6.84
C LEU A 150 -6.20 -6.42 7.61
N LYS A 151 -6.13 -5.75 8.77
CA LYS A 151 -7.33 -5.34 9.52
C LYS A 151 -8.09 -4.21 8.81
N TRP A 152 -7.38 -3.34 8.10
CA TRP A 152 -7.99 -2.23 7.37
C TRP A 152 -8.75 -2.69 6.12
N HIS A 153 -8.27 -3.72 5.46
CA HIS A 153 -8.85 -4.21 4.21
C HIS A 153 -10.36 -4.51 4.31
N PRO A 154 -10.86 -5.34 5.26
CA PRO A 154 -12.29 -5.63 5.36
C PRO A 154 -13.12 -4.40 5.71
N ALA A 155 -12.60 -3.46 6.47
CA ALA A 155 -13.31 -2.25 6.84
C ALA A 155 -13.45 -1.29 5.64
N VAL A 156 -12.41 -1.15 4.80
CA VAL A 156 -12.51 -0.42 3.52
C VAL A 156 -13.51 -1.11 2.60
N MET A 157 -13.46 -2.45 2.50
CA MET A 157 -14.40 -3.21 1.70
C MET A 157 -15.86 -3.04 2.12
N LYS A 158 -16.11 -2.93 3.42
CA LYS A 158 -17.45 -2.71 3.97
C LYS A 158 -18.03 -1.37 3.50
N LYS A 159 -17.21 -0.32 3.38
CA LYS A 159 -17.64 1.01 2.95
C LYS A 159 -17.64 1.20 1.44
N ALA A 160 -16.55 0.86 0.78
CA ALA A 160 -16.33 1.13 -0.65
C ALA A 160 -16.79 -0.02 -1.58
N GLY A 161 -17.11 -1.19 -1.00
CA GLY A 161 -17.57 -2.36 -1.73
C GLY A 161 -16.47 -3.01 -2.59
N GLN A 162 -16.84 -4.09 -3.29
CA GLN A 162 -15.93 -4.82 -4.19
C GLN A 162 -15.45 -3.99 -5.39
N ALA A 163 -16.22 -2.98 -5.78
CA ALA A 163 -15.86 -2.07 -6.86
C ALA A 163 -14.54 -1.33 -6.60
N SER A 164 -14.19 -1.08 -5.34
CA SER A 164 -12.90 -0.48 -4.95
C SER A 164 -11.71 -1.35 -5.35
N ILE A 165 -11.81 -2.67 -5.19
CA ILE A 165 -10.78 -3.61 -5.64
C ILE A 165 -10.64 -3.56 -7.16
N MET A 166 -11.76 -3.60 -7.87
CA MET A 166 -11.76 -3.57 -9.33
C MET A 166 -11.12 -2.28 -9.86
N ARG A 167 -11.47 -1.12 -9.29
CA ARG A 167 -10.84 0.16 -9.64
C ARG A 167 -9.34 0.17 -9.33
N THR A 168 -8.94 -0.38 -8.20
CA THR A 168 -7.52 -0.46 -7.80
C THR A 168 -6.69 -1.31 -8.78
N ILE A 169 -7.25 -2.40 -9.30
CA ILE A 169 -6.57 -3.31 -10.23
C ILE A 169 -6.60 -2.74 -11.66
N SER A 170 -7.71 -2.15 -12.10
CA SER A 170 -7.86 -1.63 -13.46
C SER A 170 -7.10 -0.34 -13.71
N GLU A 171 -6.89 0.48 -12.69
CA GLU A 171 -6.15 1.74 -12.78
C GLU A 171 -4.62 1.52 -12.71
N VAL A 172 -4.06 0.72 -13.61
CA VAL A 172 -2.62 0.42 -13.66
C VAL A 172 -1.77 1.69 -13.82
N GLN A 173 -2.26 2.68 -14.55
CA GLN A 173 -1.56 3.96 -14.76
C GLN A 173 -1.48 4.81 -13.48
N ARG A 174 -2.43 4.62 -12.56
CA ARG A 174 -2.48 5.29 -11.25
C ARG A 174 -2.04 4.36 -10.11
N ALA A 175 -1.14 3.41 -10.42
CA ALA A 175 -0.56 2.56 -9.39
C ALA A 175 0.37 3.36 -8.48
N ILE A 176 0.12 3.26 -7.19
CA ILE A 176 0.97 3.84 -6.14
C ILE A 176 2.15 2.92 -5.87
#